data_f39e5bc91979aba2ba82b159080aa6d6
#
_entry.id   f39e5bc91979aba2ba82b159080aa6d6
#
_cell.length_a   1.000
_cell.length_b   1.000
_cell.length_c   1.000
_cell.angle_alpha   90.00
_cell.angle_beta   90.00
_cell.angle_gamma   90.00
#
_symmetry.space_group_name_H-M   'P 1'
#
loop_
_entity.id
_entity.type
_entity.pdbx_description
1 polymer ?
#
loop_
_entity_poly.entity_id
_entity_poly.type
_entity_poly.pdbx_seq_one_letter_code
_entity_poly.pdbx_strand_id
1 'polypeptide(L)'
;MTGNGNADRGRPKMSVMKRNEAIAGYVFMLPLLLGIVFLTYGQFVYSLIISFTDKSVFGAANYVGFENYAKLLHEDFFFWKSIKATVLYAFGSVVATQLTALAIAILLNNRNIKGKAFFRTIFYVPSIVPAVASCLLWMWMFNPDFGLFNAALKMLGLPTSKWIYAENTAVPSLVLMSAWACGAPMVIYLSGLANVSPTLLEAVEIDGGGAWTKFIHITIPMISPVLFYNTLMGIIAGFMTFTNSYVMTEGGPNNATLFVNSLIYRDAFQYNEFGYASALAWIVFIVLAICTLVIFKFFGKKVYYGGADQ
;
A
#
# COMPACT_ATOMS: atom_id res chain seq x y z
N MET A 1 70.20 21.30 1.18
CA MET A 1 69.14 22.31 1.43
C MET A 1 67.98 22.06 0.47
N THR A 2 67.03 21.29 0.91
CA THR A 2 65.85 20.92 0.11
C THR A 2 64.65 21.66 0.67
N GLY A 3 64.19 22.65 -0.10
CA GLY A 3 63.03 23.46 0.23
C GLY A 3 61.74 22.70 -0.06
N ASN A 4 61.01 22.34 0.99
CA ASN A 4 59.72 21.67 0.92
C ASN A 4 58.63 22.73 0.69
N GLY A 5 58.24 22.94 -0.56
CA GLY A 5 57.14 23.84 -0.95
C GLY A 5 55.79 23.15 -0.76
N ASN A 6 55.22 23.33 0.39
CA ASN A 6 53.84 22.88 0.68
C ASN A 6 52.86 23.79 -0.11
N ALA A 7 52.43 23.37 -1.29
CA ALA A 7 51.43 24.07 -2.08
C ALA A 7 50.04 23.81 -1.40
N ASP A 8 49.61 24.80 -0.64
CA ASP A 8 48.25 24.94 -0.18
C ASP A 8 47.31 24.99 -1.40
N ARG A 9 46.73 23.86 -1.78
CA ARG A 9 45.68 23.78 -2.81
C ARG A 9 44.38 24.38 -2.25
N GLY A 10 44.33 25.70 -2.26
CA GLY A 10 43.15 26.46 -1.95
C GLY A 10 41.94 25.92 -2.78
N ARG A 11 40.87 25.50 -2.14
CA ARG A 11 39.62 25.10 -2.80
C ARG A 11 39.21 26.19 -3.78
N PRO A 12 38.92 25.90 -5.05
CA PRO A 12 38.57 26.89 -6.04
C PRO A 12 37.35 27.69 -5.55
N LYS A 13 37.53 29.02 -5.36
CA LYS A 13 36.41 29.92 -5.02
C LYS A 13 35.37 29.83 -6.13
N MET A 14 34.15 29.44 -5.79
CA MET A 14 33.05 29.41 -6.73
C MET A 14 32.87 30.75 -7.42
N SER A 15 32.76 30.77 -8.74
CA SER A 15 32.53 32.02 -9.50
C SER A 15 31.22 32.67 -9.02
N VAL A 16 31.13 34.01 -9.08
CA VAL A 16 29.95 34.79 -8.66
C VAL A 16 28.69 34.25 -9.37
N MET A 17 28.82 33.88 -10.63
CA MET A 17 27.69 33.31 -11.42
C MET A 17 27.20 31.98 -10.84
N LYS A 18 28.09 31.02 -10.53
CA LYS A 18 27.72 29.75 -9.89
C LYS A 18 27.10 29.94 -8.51
N ARG A 19 27.58 30.95 -7.77
CA ARG A 19 26.97 31.28 -6.47
C ARG A 19 25.57 31.81 -6.61
N ASN A 20 25.32 32.71 -7.57
CA ASN A 20 23.99 33.25 -7.83
C ASN A 20 22.99 32.18 -8.33
N GLU A 21 23.45 31.27 -9.21
CA GLU A 21 22.67 30.12 -9.64
C GLU A 21 22.33 29.20 -8.47
N ALA A 22 23.27 28.92 -7.58
CA ALA A 22 23.03 28.12 -6.38
C ALA A 22 22.01 28.78 -5.43
N ILE A 23 22.17 30.12 -5.21
CA ILE A 23 21.21 30.89 -4.38
C ILE A 23 19.81 30.86 -5.01
N ALA A 24 19.70 31.11 -6.30
CA ALA A 24 18.43 31.03 -7.01
C ALA A 24 17.79 29.63 -6.86
N GLY A 25 18.59 28.56 -7.03
CA GLY A 25 18.14 27.18 -6.81
C GLY A 25 17.56 26.95 -5.40
N TYR A 26 18.29 27.39 -4.36
CA TYR A 26 17.80 27.28 -2.99
C TYR A 26 16.54 28.10 -2.72
N VAL A 27 16.43 29.32 -3.26
CA VAL A 27 15.25 30.17 -3.11
C VAL A 27 14.03 29.53 -3.76
N PHE A 28 14.18 28.92 -4.95
CA PHE A 28 13.07 28.18 -5.60
C PHE A 28 12.66 26.91 -4.85
N MET A 29 13.62 26.22 -4.21
CA MET A 29 13.33 25.02 -3.40
C MET A 29 12.76 25.35 -2.01
N LEU A 30 12.99 26.56 -1.51
CA LEU A 30 12.65 26.95 -0.14
C LEU A 30 11.17 26.76 0.22
N PRO A 31 10.17 27.14 -0.61
CA PRO A 31 8.76 26.90 -0.28
C PRO A 31 8.45 25.42 -0.11
N LEU A 32 9.01 24.55 -0.98
CA LEU A 32 8.83 23.10 -0.86
C LEU A 32 9.48 22.57 0.42
N LEU A 33 10.73 22.97 0.71
CA LEU A 33 11.45 22.54 1.92
C LEU A 33 10.73 22.97 3.19
N LEU A 34 10.26 24.22 3.24
CA LEU A 34 9.45 24.70 4.37
C LEU A 34 8.15 23.89 4.53
N GLY A 35 7.45 23.60 3.43
CA GLY A 35 6.28 22.73 3.44
C GLY A 35 6.59 21.35 4.03
N ILE A 36 7.65 20.71 3.57
CA ILE A 36 8.08 19.40 4.08
C ILE A 36 8.42 19.47 5.58
N VAL A 37 9.25 20.45 5.98
CA VAL A 37 9.70 20.56 7.38
C VAL A 37 8.53 20.86 8.33
N PHE A 38 7.68 21.83 8.00
CA PHE A 38 6.63 22.27 8.94
C PHE A 38 5.34 21.45 8.78
N LEU A 39 4.91 21.16 7.55
CA LEU A 39 3.62 20.51 7.32
C LEU A 39 3.70 18.98 7.35
N THR A 40 4.88 18.39 7.15
CA THR A 40 5.05 16.92 7.21
C THR A 40 5.78 16.54 8.50
N TYR A 41 7.05 16.92 8.63
CA TYR A 41 7.84 16.52 9.80
C TYR A 41 7.38 17.17 11.09
N GLY A 42 6.93 18.43 11.06
CA GLY A 42 6.41 19.12 12.25
C GLY A 42 5.21 18.40 12.85
N GLN A 43 4.25 18.03 12.03
CA GLN A 43 3.05 17.30 12.49
C GLN A 43 3.39 15.86 12.92
N PHE A 44 4.32 15.20 12.24
CA PHE A 44 4.79 13.87 12.61
C PHE A 44 5.43 13.87 14.01
N VAL A 45 6.32 14.83 14.29
CA VAL A 45 6.92 14.99 15.62
C VAL A 45 5.87 15.41 16.66
N TYR A 46 4.96 16.31 16.30
CA TYR A 46 3.88 16.72 17.18
C TYR A 46 2.97 15.54 17.58
N SER A 47 2.60 14.67 16.63
CA SER A 47 1.81 13.49 16.93
C SER A 47 2.53 12.53 17.88
N LEU A 48 3.88 12.41 17.77
CA LEU A 48 4.68 11.64 18.72
C LEU A 48 4.61 12.22 20.12
N ILE A 49 4.75 13.55 20.24
CA ILE A 49 4.70 14.23 21.56
C ILE A 49 3.34 14.02 22.21
N ILE A 50 2.24 14.25 21.47
CA ILE A 50 0.89 14.10 22.06
C ILE A 50 0.53 12.65 22.37
N SER A 51 1.16 11.65 21.76
CA SER A 51 0.94 10.24 22.09
C SER A 51 1.29 9.88 23.54
N PHE A 52 2.14 10.67 24.18
CA PHE A 52 2.50 10.55 25.60
C PHE A 52 1.66 11.44 26.54
N THR A 53 0.55 11.98 26.04
CA THR A 53 -0.34 12.88 26.78
C THR A 53 -1.78 12.41 26.73
N ASP A 54 -2.61 12.90 27.64
CA ASP A 54 -4.06 12.75 27.65
C ASP A 54 -4.77 13.76 26.74
N LYS A 55 -4.09 14.26 25.69
CA LYS A 55 -4.60 15.32 24.81
C LYS A 55 -5.98 14.99 24.24
N SER A 56 -6.94 15.85 24.59
CA SER A 56 -8.29 15.91 24.03
C SER A 56 -8.46 17.20 23.21
N VAL A 57 -9.60 17.35 22.52
CA VAL A 57 -9.96 18.59 21.79
C VAL A 57 -10.02 19.76 22.77
N PHE A 58 -10.63 19.54 23.93
CA PHE A 58 -10.87 20.55 24.95
C PHE A 58 -9.94 20.28 26.16
N GLY A 59 -9.13 21.26 26.52
CA GLY A 59 -8.27 21.17 27.69
C GLY A 59 -6.78 21.20 27.44
N ALA A 60 -6.01 21.37 28.51
CA ALA A 60 -4.57 21.25 28.49
C ALA A 60 -4.16 19.80 28.35
N ALA A 61 -3.07 19.54 27.63
CA ALA A 61 -2.50 18.20 27.56
C ALA A 61 -1.63 17.94 28.79
N ASN A 62 -1.96 16.95 29.62
CA ASN A 62 -1.10 16.50 30.70
C ASN A 62 -0.23 15.36 30.20
N TYR A 63 1.00 15.34 30.67
CA TYR A 63 1.92 14.24 30.33
C TYR A 63 1.58 12.99 31.14
N VAL A 64 1.24 11.89 30.45
CA VAL A 64 0.88 10.58 31.05
C VAL A 64 1.91 9.49 30.75
N GLY A 65 3.02 9.84 30.10
CA GLY A 65 4.07 8.87 29.76
C GLY A 65 3.55 7.74 28.85
N PHE A 66 3.80 6.50 29.23
CA PHE A 66 3.43 5.32 28.46
C PHE A 66 2.03 4.75 28.77
N GLU A 67 1.19 5.45 29.52
CA GLU A 67 -0.13 4.96 29.93
C GLU A 67 -1.03 4.64 28.72
N ASN A 68 -1.07 5.50 27.69
CA ASN A 68 -1.80 5.24 26.46
C ASN A 68 -1.38 3.92 25.79
N TYR A 69 -0.08 3.66 25.74
CA TYR A 69 0.48 2.44 25.15
C TYR A 69 0.15 1.20 25.99
N ALA A 70 0.21 1.32 27.32
CA ALA A 70 -0.14 0.24 28.23
C ALA A 70 -1.62 -0.13 28.11
N LYS A 71 -2.50 0.87 28.08
CA LYS A 71 -3.95 0.70 27.90
C LYS A 71 -4.26 0.03 26.57
N LEU A 72 -3.64 0.47 25.45
CA LEU A 72 -3.80 -0.15 24.13
C LEU A 72 -3.42 -1.64 24.11
N LEU A 73 -2.30 -1.99 24.73
CA LEU A 73 -1.77 -3.35 24.65
C LEU A 73 -2.45 -4.33 25.61
N HIS A 74 -2.93 -3.87 26.76
CA HIS A 74 -3.40 -4.74 27.85
C HIS A 74 -4.89 -4.65 28.12
N GLU A 75 -5.54 -3.54 27.83
CA GLU A 75 -6.93 -3.28 28.25
C GLU A 75 -7.90 -3.13 27.06
N ASP A 76 -7.40 -2.68 25.88
CA ASP A 76 -8.26 -2.40 24.76
C ASP A 76 -8.54 -3.67 23.91
N PHE A 77 -9.74 -4.22 24.10
CA PHE A 77 -10.23 -5.33 23.29
C PHE A 77 -10.35 -4.97 21.80
N PHE A 78 -10.75 -3.73 21.47
CA PHE A 78 -10.92 -3.30 20.08
C PHE A 78 -9.61 -3.16 19.34
N PHE A 79 -8.53 -2.83 20.03
CA PHE A 79 -7.19 -2.78 19.45
C PHE A 79 -6.80 -4.11 18.81
N TRP A 80 -6.84 -5.21 19.56
CA TRP A 80 -6.44 -6.52 19.04
C TRP A 80 -7.39 -7.02 17.95
N LYS A 81 -8.68 -6.74 18.06
CA LYS A 81 -9.68 -7.07 17.05
C LYS A 81 -9.43 -6.30 15.75
N SER A 82 -9.10 -5.02 15.84
CA SER A 82 -8.78 -4.17 14.68
C SER A 82 -7.47 -4.57 14.00
N ILE A 83 -6.43 -4.90 14.76
CA ILE A 83 -5.16 -5.42 14.21
C ILE A 83 -5.42 -6.71 13.43
N LYS A 84 -6.15 -7.68 14.03
CA LYS A 84 -6.46 -8.94 13.35
C LYS A 84 -7.25 -8.72 12.05
N ALA A 85 -8.28 -7.89 12.08
CA ALA A 85 -9.10 -7.57 10.90
C ALA A 85 -8.26 -6.88 9.81
N THR A 86 -7.40 -5.92 10.20
CA THR A 86 -6.51 -5.20 9.27
C THR A 86 -5.49 -6.12 8.63
N VAL A 87 -4.82 -6.97 9.42
CA VAL A 87 -3.85 -7.94 8.91
C VAL A 87 -4.52 -8.90 7.92
N LEU A 88 -5.67 -9.47 8.29
CA LEU A 88 -6.41 -10.39 7.41
C LEU A 88 -6.80 -9.71 6.09
N TYR A 89 -7.31 -8.48 6.16
CA TYR A 89 -7.65 -7.71 4.97
C TYR A 89 -6.41 -7.33 4.16
N ALA A 90 -5.35 -6.80 4.78
CA ALA A 90 -4.15 -6.34 4.09
C ALA A 90 -3.50 -7.48 3.29
N PHE A 91 -3.25 -8.63 3.90
CA PHE A 91 -2.68 -9.77 3.20
C PHE A 91 -3.64 -10.37 2.17
N GLY A 92 -4.92 -10.50 2.51
CA GLY A 92 -5.94 -11.00 1.57
C GLY A 92 -6.09 -10.12 0.34
N SER A 93 -6.16 -8.80 0.52
CA SER A 93 -6.29 -7.83 -0.58
C SER A 93 -5.04 -7.79 -1.47
N VAL A 94 -3.85 -7.89 -0.88
CA VAL A 94 -2.60 -7.99 -1.67
C VAL A 94 -2.64 -9.23 -2.54
N VAL A 95 -2.92 -10.41 -1.97
CA VAL A 95 -2.97 -11.65 -2.75
C VAL A 95 -4.01 -11.56 -3.85
N ALA A 96 -5.24 -11.13 -3.54
CA ALA A 96 -6.32 -11.01 -4.53
C ALA A 96 -5.97 -10.02 -5.64
N THR A 97 -5.52 -8.81 -5.30
CA THR A 97 -5.18 -7.77 -6.28
C THR A 97 -3.98 -8.16 -7.13
N GLN A 98 -2.91 -8.72 -6.52
CA GLN A 98 -1.69 -9.07 -7.25
C GLN A 98 -1.92 -10.23 -8.21
N LEU A 99 -2.63 -11.27 -7.79
CA LEU A 99 -2.96 -12.41 -8.66
C LEU A 99 -3.82 -11.96 -9.83
N THR A 100 -4.86 -11.15 -9.59
CA THR A 100 -5.73 -10.63 -10.65
C THR A 100 -4.95 -9.71 -11.59
N ALA A 101 -4.17 -8.77 -11.06
CA ALA A 101 -3.37 -7.83 -11.85
C ALA A 101 -2.34 -8.56 -12.73
N LEU A 102 -1.61 -9.52 -12.15
CA LEU A 102 -0.61 -10.29 -12.87
C LEU A 102 -1.25 -11.18 -13.95
N ALA A 103 -2.35 -11.86 -13.62
CA ALA A 103 -3.08 -12.70 -14.60
C ALA A 103 -3.55 -11.88 -15.80
N ILE A 104 -4.17 -10.71 -15.56
CA ILE A 104 -4.61 -9.82 -16.64
C ILE A 104 -3.41 -9.26 -17.42
N ALA A 105 -2.31 -8.91 -16.74
CA ALA A 105 -1.11 -8.41 -17.41
C ALA A 105 -0.49 -9.48 -18.34
N ILE A 106 -0.40 -10.74 -17.89
CA ILE A 106 0.09 -11.85 -18.72
C ILE A 106 -0.81 -12.06 -19.94
N LEU A 107 -2.13 -12.07 -19.75
CA LEU A 107 -3.07 -12.17 -20.85
C LEU A 107 -2.87 -11.04 -21.86
N LEU A 108 -2.83 -9.79 -21.41
CA LEU A 108 -2.68 -8.62 -22.28
C LEU A 108 -1.27 -8.49 -22.90
N ASN A 109 -0.25 -9.12 -22.33
CA ASN A 109 1.08 -9.18 -22.91
C ASN A 109 1.16 -10.11 -24.13
N ASN A 110 0.24 -11.06 -24.26
CA ASN A 110 0.22 -11.99 -25.39
C ASN A 110 0.05 -11.26 -26.73
N ARG A 111 0.97 -11.50 -27.68
CA ARG A 111 1.02 -10.81 -28.99
C ARG A 111 -0.23 -11.03 -29.84
N ASN A 112 -0.92 -12.15 -29.66
CA ASN A 112 -2.08 -12.54 -30.46
C ASN A 112 -3.38 -11.82 -30.09
N ILE A 113 -3.44 -11.11 -28.94
CA ILE A 113 -4.63 -10.38 -28.51
C ILE A 113 -4.75 -9.08 -29.31
N LYS A 114 -5.87 -8.94 -30.03
CA LYS A 114 -6.27 -7.71 -30.73
C LYS A 114 -6.99 -6.77 -29.76
N GLY A 115 -6.85 -5.46 -29.96
CA GLY A 115 -7.55 -4.47 -29.12
C GLY A 115 -7.00 -4.28 -27.71
N LYS A 116 -5.71 -4.58 -27.46
CA LYS A 116 -5.08 -4.46 -26.15
C LYS A 116 -5.31 -3.12 -25.46
N ALA A 117 -5.32 -2.02 -26.21
CA ALA A 117 -5.55 -0.68 -25.66
C ALA A 117 -6.95 -0.58 -25.01
N PHE A 118 -7.97 -1.12 -25.67
CA PHE A 118 -9.33 -1.15 -25.17
C PHE A 118 -9.43 -1.96 -23.86
N PHE A 119 -8.87 -3.16 -23.82
CA PHE A 119 -8.88 -3.98 -22.60
C PHE A 119 -8.08 -3.34 -21.46
N ARG A 120 -6.92 -2.73 -21.77
CA ARG A 120 -6.16 -1.96 -20.75
C ARG A 120 -7.03 -0.87 -20.13
N THR A 121 -7.77 -0.13 -20.94
CA THR A 121 -8.67 0.92 -20.46
C THR A 121 -9.77 0.33 -19.57
N ILE A 122 -10.46 -0.73 -19.99
CA ILE A 122 -11.52 -1.37 -19.21
C ILE A 122 -11.02 -1.82 -17.84
N PHE A 123 -9.87 -2.52 -17.77
CA PHE A 123 -9.32 -3.00 -16.50
C PHE A 123 -8.70 -1.89 -15.66
N TYR A 124 -8.36 -0.75 -16.27
CA TYR A 124 -7.82 0.41 -15.54
C TYR A 124 -8.91 1.32 -14.96
N VAL A 125 -10.08 1.42 -15.61
CA VAL A 125 -11.20 2.28 -15.19
C VAL A 125 -11.55 2.11 -13.70
N PRO A 126 -11.66 0.89 -13.14
CA PRO A 126 -11.95 0.73 -11.72
C PRO A 126 -10.99 1.49 -10.78
N SER A 127 -9.72 1.59 -11.16
CA SER A 127 -8.70 2.25 -10.34
C SER A 127 -8.81 3.77 -10.28
N ILE A 128 -9.58 4.39 -11.17
CA ILE A 128 -9.82 5.84 -11.20
C ILE A 128 -11.19 6.24 -10.65
N VAL A 129 -12.04 5.26 -10.32
CA VAL A 129 -13.34 5.53 -9.70
C VAL A 129 -13.12 6.03 -8.27
N PRO A 130 -13.77 7.14 -7.84
CA PRO A 130 -13.68 7.61 -6.47
C PRO A 130 -14.06 6.52 -5.45
N ALA A 131 -13.28 6.39 -4.37
CA ALA A 131 -13.43 5.31 -3.42
C ALA A 131 -14.85 5.19 -2.83
N VAL A 132 -15.48 6.31 -2.46
CA VAL A 132 -16.86 6.33 -1.93
C VAL A 132 -17.87 5.82 -2.97
N ALA A 133 -17.74 6.24 -4.22
CA ALA A 133 -18.63 5.76 -5.30
C ALA A 133 -18.47 4.25 -5.53
N SER A 134 -17.22 3.75 -5.49
CA SER A 134 -16.94 2.31 -5.52
C SER A 134 -17.61 1.59 -4.34
N CYS A 135 -17.51 2.12 -3.12
CA CYS A 135 -18.15 1.53 -1.95
C CYS A 135 -19.67 1.41 -2.14
N LEU A 136 -20.34 2.48 -2.58
CA LEU A 136 -21.80 2.47 -2.79
C LEU A 136 -22.22 1.45 -3.86
N LEU A 137 -21.48 1.36 -4.97
CA LEU A 137 -21.71 0.36 -6.00
C LEU A 137 -21.59 -1.06 -5.45
N TRP A 138 -20.53 -1.34 -4.70
CA TRP A 138 -20.30 -2.66 -4.15
C TRP A 138 -21.27 -3.00 -3.03
N MET A 139 -21.72 -2.04 -2.20
CA MET A 139 -22.81 -2.25 -1.23
C MET A 139 -24.10 -2.71 -1.92
N TRP A 140 -24.46 -2.10 -3.04
CA TRP A 140 -25.60 -2.53 -3.83
C TRP A 140 -25.40 -3.94 -4.39
N MET A 141 -24.21 -4.24 -4.94
CA MET A 141 -23.89 -5.58 -5.49
C MET A 141 -23.88 -6.67 -4.43
N PHE A 142 -23.43 -6.35 -3.19
CA PHE A 142 -23.38 -7.26 -2.04
C PHE A 142 -24.69 -7.33 -1.26
N ASN A 143 -25.75 -6.62 -1.67
CA ASN A 143 -27.01 -6.69 -0.95
C ASN A 143 -27.55 -8.14 -0.93
N PRO A 144 -27.91 -8.70 0.25
CA PRO A 144 -28.34 -10.09 0.36
C PRO A 144 -29.63 -10.41 -0.38
N ASP A 145 -30.56 -9.44 -0.48
CA ASP A 145 -31.91 -9.66 -1.00
C ASP A 145 -31.99 -9.45 -2.51
N PHE A 146 -31.45 -8.35 -3.01
CA PHE A 146 -31.55 -7.95 -4.41
C PHE A 146 -30.20 -7.73 -5.11
N GLY A 147 -29.07 -8.00 -4.43
CA GLY A 147 -27.74 -7.78 -4.98
C GLY A 147 -27.39 -8.73 -6.13
N LEU A 148 -26.60 -8.20 -7.06
CA LEU A 148 -26.21 -8.90 -8.28
C LEU A 148 -25.48 -10.23 -8.01
N PHE A 149 -24.63 -10.30 -6.98
CA PHE A 149 -23.87 -11.50 -6.67
C PHE A 149 -24.79 -12.64 -6.18
N ASN A 150 -25.77 -12.35 -5.32
CA ASN A 150 -26.72 -13.36 -4.89
C ASN A 150 -27.69 -13.77 -6.01
N ALA A 151 -28.03 -12.85 -6.92
CA ALA A 151 -28.78 -13.20 -8.12
C ALA A 151 -28.00 -14.19 -8.99
N ALA A 152 -26.71 -13.93 -9.23
CA ALA A 152 -25.84 -14.84 -9.97
C ALA A 152 -25.65 -16.20 -9.28
N LEU A 153 -25.45 -16.23 -7.97
CA LEU A 153 -25.35 -17.48 -7.19
C LEU A 153 -26.62 -18.32 -7.29
N LYS A 154 -27.80 -17.69 -7.17
CA LYS A 154 -29.10 -18.35 -7.33
C LYS A 154 -29.27 -18.97 -8.72
N MET A 155 -28.86 -18.23 -9.79
CA MET A 155 -28.90 -18.76 -11.17
C MET A 155 -28.00 -20.00 -11.38
N LEU A 156 -26.88 -20.07 -10.61
CA LEU A 156 -25.97 -21.20 -10.64
C LEU A 156 -26.35 -22.33 -9.66
N GLY A 157 -27.47 -22.21 -8.94
CA GLY A 157 -27.89 -23.18 -7.93
C GLY A 157 -26.98 -23.22 -6.68
N LEU A 158 -26.19 -22.15 -6.45
CA LEU A 158 -25.27 -22.05 -5.33
C LEU A 158 -25.93 -21.35 -4.12
N PRO A 159 -25.48 -21.64 -2.89
CA PRO A 159 -26.00 -20.99 -1.70
C PRO A 159 -25.67 -19.47 -1.72
N THR A 160 -26.64 -18.67 -1.30
CA THR A 160 -26.47 -17.22 -1.16
C THR A 160 -25.60 -16.86 0.04
N SER A 161 -24.97 -15.69 -0.01
CA SER A 161 -24.13 -15.17 1.06
C SER A 161 -24.72 -13.89 1.63
N LYS A 162 -24.43 -13.62 2.90
CA LYS A 162 -24.73 -12.31 3.53
C LYS A 162 -23.64 -11.26 3.25
N TRP A 163 -22.56 -11.64 2.58
CA TRP A 163 -21.46 -10.76 2.18
C TRP A 163 -20.95 -9.88 3.33
N ILE A 164 -21.07 -8.55 3.19
CA ILE A 164 -20.61 -7.56 4.18
C ILE A 164 -21.50 -7.52 5.45
N TYR A 165 -22.63 -8.22 5.47
CA TYR A 165 -23.59 -8.21 6.58
C TYR A 165 -23.44 -9.40 7.54
N ALA A 166 -22.43 -10.25 7.37
CA ALA A 166 -22.11 -11.32 8.33
C ALA A 166 -20.64 -11.28 8.71
N GLU A 167 -20.33 -11.56 9.97
CA GLU A 167 -19.00 -11.42 10.57
C GLU A 167 -17.92 -12.21 9.83
N ASN A 168 -18.21 -13.44 9.45
CA ASN A 168 -17.28 -14.35 8.77
C ASN A 168 -17.09 -14.06 7.27
N THR A 169 -18.00 -13.34 6.64
CA THR A 169 -17.95 -13.03 5.20
C THR A 169 -17.58 -11.58 4.91
N ALA A 170 -17.65 -10.68 5.89
CA ALA A 170 -17.43 -9.25 5.67
C ALA A 170 -16.02 -8.95 5.16
N VAL A 171 -14.96 -9.39 5.84
CA VAL A 171 -13.57 -9.17 5.38
C VAL A 171 -13.30 -9.85 4.04
N PRO A 172 -13.66 -11.14 3.80
CA PRO A 172 -13.55 -11.76 2.48
C PRO A 172 -14.26 -10.99 1.36
N SER A 173 -15.42 -10.39 1.62
CA SER A 173 -16.15 -9.57 0.64
C SER A 173 -15.36 -8.30 0.27
N LEU A 174 -14.77 -7.61 1.25
CA LEU A 174 -13.90 -6.46 1.01
C LEU A 174 -12.63 -6.85 0.26
N VAL A 175 -12.07 -8.03 0.53
CA VAL A 175 -10.94 -8.60 -0.24
C VAL A 175 -11.35 -8.85 -1.70
N LEU A 176 -12.52 -9.41 -1.94
CA LEU A 176 -13.04 -9.61 -3.30
C LEU A 176 -13.17 -8.26 -4.04
N MET A 177 -13.70 -7.24 -3.38
CA MET A 177 -13.77 -5.88 -3.93
C MET A 177 -12.39 -5.34 -4.33
N SER A 178 -11.34 -5.63 -3.54
CA SER A 178 -10.00 -5.14 -3.84
C SER A 178 -9.43 -5.71 -5.14
N ALA A 179 -9.78 -6.93 -5.52
CA ALA A 179 -9.36 -7.56 -6.77
C ALA A 179 -9.87 -6.81 -8.02
N TRP A 180 -11.03 -6.14 -7.92
CA TRP A 180 -11.57 -5.33 -9.00
C TRP A 180 -10.74 -4.07 -9.28
N ALA A 181 -10.09 -3.49 -8.27
CA ALA A 181 -9.24 -2.30 -8.39
C ALA A 181 -7.79 -2.63 -8.83
N CYS A 182 -7.56 -3.73 -9.54
CA CYS A 182 -6.24 -4.23 -9.94
C CYS A 182 -5.57 -3.45 -11.08
N GLY A 183 -6.20 -2.42 -11.63
CA GLY A 183 -5.74 -1.73 -12.85
C GLY A 183 -4.36 -1.08 -12.73
N ALA A 184 -4.08 -0.37 -11.65
CA ALA A 184 -2.78 0.27 -11.46
C ALA A 184 -1.63 -0.75 -11.32
N PRO A 185 -1.70 -1.77 -10.46
CA PRO A 185 -0.71 -2.85 -10.43
C PRO A 185 -0.58 -3.60 -11.76
N MET A 186 -1.67 -3.83 -12.49
CA MET A 186 -1.67 -4.47 -13.81
C MET A 186 -0.80 -3.70 -14.81
N VAL A 187 -0.91 -2.36 -14.86
CA VAL A 187 -0.09 -1.54 -15.79
C VAL A 187 1.39 -1.64 -15.44
N ILE A 188 1.72 -1.66 -14.14
CA ILE A 188 3.10 -1.82 -13.68
C ILE A 188 3.65 -3.21 -14.06
N TYR A 189 2.84 -4.27 -13.91
CA TYR A 189 3.22 -5.61 -14.39
C TYR A 189 3.39 -5.68 -15.90
N LEU A 190 2.52 -5.02 -16.68
CA LEU A 190 2.67 -4.95 -18.13
C LEU A 190 4.00 -4.30 -18.55
N SER A 191 4.41 -3.24 -17.85
CA SER A 191 5.70 -2.61 -18.07
C SER A 191 6.87 -3.56 -17.76
N GLY A 192 6.79 -4.29 -16.64
CA GLY A 192 7.79 -5.31 -16.29
C GLY A 192 7.87 -6.45 -17.31
N LEU A 193 6.72 -6.95 -17.73
CA LEU A 193 6.63 -8.03 -18.73
C LEU A 193 7.17 -7.62 -20.10
N ALA A 194 7.03 -6.34 -20.49
CA ALA A 194 7.58 -5.82 -21.74
C ALA A 194 9.12 -5.81 -21.77
N ASN A 195 9.78 -5.82 -20.61
CA ASN A 195 11.24 -5.87 -20.49
C ASN A 195 11.83 -7.30 -20.49
N VAL A 196 10.97 -8.33 -20.51
CA VAL A 196 11.43 -9.72 -20.59
C VAL A 196 11.97 -10.00 -21.99
N SER A 197 13.27 -10.36 -22.10
CA SER A 197 13.91 -10.61 -23.38
C SER A 197 13.28 -11.78 -24.13
N PRO A 198 12.84 -11.58 -25.37
CA PRO A 198 12.33 -12.69 -26.22
C PRO A 198 13.38 -13.78 -26.45
N THR A 199 14.67 -13.42 -26.54
CA THR A 199 15.76 -14.37 -26.79
C THR A 199 15.92 -15.39 -25.66
N LEU A 200 15.69 -14.97 -24.39
CA LEU A 200 15.70 -15.91 -23.27
C LEU A 200 14.52 -16.88 -23.32
N LEU A 201 13.35 -16.41 -23.75
CA LEU A 201 12.16 -17.25 -23.90
C LEU A 201 12.32 -18.28 -25.05
N GLU A 202 12.97 -17.86 -26.14
CA GLU A 202 13.29 -18.71 -27.29
C GLU A 202 14.35 -19.76 -26.93
N ALA A 203 15.39 -19.41 -26.17
CA ALA A 203 16.39 -20.34 -25.68
C ALA A 203 15.78 -21.50 -24.88
N VAL A 204 14.88 -21.15 -23.92
CA VAL A 204 14.15 -22.17 -23.13
C VAL A 204 13.29 -23.08 -24.05
N GLU A 205 12.75 -22.53 -25.14
CA GLU A 205 11.95 -23.32 -26.09
C GLU A 205 12.82 -24.30 -26.87
N ILE A 206 14.02 -23.88 -27.30
CA ILE A 206 15.00 -24.75 -27.97
C ILE A 206 15.44 -25.88 -27.03
N ASP A 207 15.60 -25.58 -25.73
CA ASP A 207 15.92 -26.58 -24.69
C ASP A 207 14.73 -27.51 -24.34
N GLY A 208 13.58 -27.39 -25.04
CA GLY A 208 12.39 -28.22 -24.83
C GLY A 208 11.52 -27.77 -23.64
N GLY A 209 11.76 -26.59 -23.06
CA GLY A 209 10.97 -26.04 -21.95
C GLY A 209 9.61 -25.52 -22.42
N GLY A 210 8.54 -25.92 -21.71
CA GLY A 210 7.17 -25.47 -21.97
C GLY A 210 6.86 -24.09 -21.41
N ALA A 211 5.61 -23.62 -21.60
CA ALA A 211 5.13 -22.31 -21.13
C ALA A 211 5.30 -22.12 -19.62
N TRP A 212 5.09 -23.15 -18.82
CA TRP A 212 5.25 -23.12 -17.37
C TRP A 212 6.72 -22.93 -16.96
N THR A 213 7.66 -23.61 -17.66
CA THR A 213 9.10 -23.45 -17.45
C THR A 213 9.54 -22.02 -17.75
N LYS A 214 9.12 -21.46 -18.90
CA LYS A 214 9.36 -20.07 -19.28
C LYS A 214 8.82 -19.10 -18.21
N PHE A 215 7.63 -19.35 -17.69
CA PHE A 215 6.99 -18.49 -16.69
C PHE A 215 7.76 -18.49 -15.37
N ILE A 216 8.04 -19.68 -14.80
CA ILE A 216 8.67 -19.79 -13.47
C ILE A 216 10.15 -19.42 -13.50
N HIS A 217 10.90 -19.81 -14.52
CA HIS A 217 12.36 -19.70 -14.52
C HIS A 217 12.88 -18.44 -15.23
N ILE A 218 12.08 -17.81 -16.10
CA ILE A 218 12.47 -16.60 -16.81
C ILE A 218 11.58 -15.41 -16.41
N THR A 219 10.27 -15.53 -16.64
CA THR A 219 9.37 -14.39 -16.49
C THR A 219 9.30 -13.90 -15.05
N ILE A 220 9.00 -14.78 -14.06
CA ILE A 220 8.89 -14.42 -12.65
C ILE A 220 10.19 -13.82 -12.11
N PRO A 221 11.39 -14.42 -12.30
CA PRO A 221 12.64 -13.79 -11.88
C PRO A 221 12.88 -12.41 -12.49
N MET A 222 12.64 -12.25 -13.80
CA MET A 222 12.86 -10.97 -14.49
C MET A 222 11.91 -9.86 -14.05
N ILE A 223 10.66 -10.18 -13.71
CA ILE A 223 9.69 -9.19 -13.17
C ILE A 223 9.73 -9.11 -11.66
N SER A 224 10.66 -9.78 -10.97
CA SER A 224 10.75 -9.78 -9.51
C SER A 224 10.87 -8.38 -8.89
N PRO A 225 11.55 -7.36 -9.48
CA PRO A 225 11.52 -6.00 -8.97
C PRO A 225 10.12 -5.40 -8.93
N VAL A 226 9.33 -5.67 -9.97
CA VAL A 226 7.94 -5.19 -10.10
C VAL A 226 7.02 -5.94 -9.13
N LEU A 227 7.20 -7.25 -8.98
CA LEU A 227 6.50 -8.06 -7.97
C LEU A 227 6.76 -7.54 -6.55
N PHE A 228 8.02 -7.28 -6.24
CA PHE A 228 8.45 -6.72 -4.96
C PHE A 228 7.80 -5.36 -4.69
N TYR A 229 7.89 -4.43 -5.65
CA TYR A 229 7.32 -3.09 -5.54
C TYR A 229 5.79 -3.13 -5.31
N ASN A 230 5.07 -3.85 -6.17
CA ASN A 230 3.62 -3.95 -6.08
C ASN A 230 3.16 -4.62 -4.77
N THR A 231 3.88 -5.66 -4.31
CA THR A 231 3.58 -6.34 -3.04
C THR A 231 3.80 -5.39 -1.86
N LEU A 232 4.92 -4.67 -1.83
CA LEU A 232 5.24 -3.72 -0.78
C LEU A 232 4.19 -2.61 -0.70
N MET A 233 3.90 -1.97 -1.83
CA MET A 233 2.90 -0.90 -1.91
C MET A 233 1.49 -1.41 -1.58
N GLY A 234 1.17 -2.62 -1.99
CA GLY A 234 -0.11 -3.26 -1.67
C GLY A 234 -0.29 -3.51 -0.17
N ILE A 235 0.74 -3.99 0.53
CA ILE A 235 0.70 -4.19 1.99
C ILE A 235 0.52 -2.85 2.69
N ILE A 236 1.28 -1.83 2.34
CA ILE A 236 1.13 -0.49 2.92
C ILE A 236 -0.29 0.03 2.69
N ALA A 237 -0.81 -0.05 1.46
CA ALA A 237 -2.18 0.38 1.13
C ALA A 237 -3.25 -0.42 1.90
N GLY A 238 -3.05 -1.74 2.07
CA GLY A 238 -3.96 -2.60 2.83
C GLY A 238 -4.04 -2.21 4.31
N PHE A 239 -2.91 -1.94 4.94
CA PHE A 239 -2.88 -1.43 6.32
C PHE A 239 -3.45 -0.02 6.45
N MET A 240 -3.30 0.83 5.42
CA MET A 240 -3.80 2.20 5.39
C MET A 240 -5.27 2.30 4.98
N THR A 241 -5.96 1.18 4.76
CA THR A 241 -7.36 1.19 4.34
C THR A 241 -8.27 1.76 5.45
N PHE A 242 -9.17 2.65 5.04
CA PHE A 242 -10.15 3.32 5.93
C PHE A 242 -11.53 3.36 5.28
N THR A 243 -11.62 3.92 4.06
CA THR A 243 -12.88 4.27 3.40
C THR A 243 -13.80 3.06 3.24
N ASN A 244 -13.26 1.89 2.88
CA ASN A 244 -14.06 0.68 2.67
C ASN A 244 -14.75 0.22 3.96
N SER A 245 -14.02 0.22 5.08
CA SER A 245 -14.57 -0.13 6.39
C SER A 245 -15.58 0.91 6.86
N TYR A 246 -15.21 2.20 6.78
CA TYR A 246 -16.02 3.28 7.31
C TYR A 246 -17.33 3.48 6.52
N VAL A 247 -17.27 3.48 5.19
CA VAL A 247 -18.44 3.75 4.34
C VAL A 247 -19.36 2.52 4.20
N MET A 248 -18.78 1.32 4.07
CA MET A 248 -19.60 0.13 3.75
C MET A 248 -20.20 -0.56 4.98
N THR A 249 -19.49 -0.52 6.11
CA THR A 249 -19.84 -1.37 7.26
C THR A 249 -19.75 -0.65 8.60
N GLU A 250 -19.20 0.58 8.64
CA GLU A 250 -18.90 1.31 9.89
C GLU A 250 -18.14 0.45 10.92
N GLY A 251 -17.27 -0.45 10.41
CA GLY A 251 -16.53 -1.42 11.22
C GLY A 251 -17.28 -2.72 11.52
N GLY A 252 -18.59 -2.81 11.22
CA GLY A 252 -19.45 -3.97 11.49
C GLY A 252 -19.32 -5.10 10.47
N PRO A 253 -20.13 -6.17 10.61
CA PRO A 253 -20.87 -6.53 11.81
C PRO A 253 -19.96 -6.97 12.96
N ASN A 254 -20.35 -6.74 14.19
CA ASN A 254 -19.61 -7.12 15.41
C ASN A 254 -18.11 -6.73 15.36
N ASN A 255 -17.78 -5.53 14.85
CA ASN A 255 -16.42 -5.03 14.64
C ASN A 255 -15.51 -5.93 13.77
N ALA A 256 -16.09 -6.78 12.91
CA ALA A 256 -15.31 -7.68 12.05
C ALA A 256 -14.48 -6.93 11.00
N THR A 257 -14.92 -5.75 10.59
CA THR A 257 -14.25 -4.89 9.65
C THR A 257 -13.76 -3.58 10.28
N LEU A 258 -13.69 -3.52 11.60
CA LEU A 258 -13.10 -2.38 12.31
C LEU A 258 -11.60 -2.39 12.09
N PHE A 259 -11.16 -1.81 10.97
CA PHE A 259 -9.74 -1.71 10.67
C PHE A 259 -9.07 -0.65 11.55
N VAL A 260 -7.78 -0.80 11.73
CA VAL A 260 -7.00 0.04 12.65
C VAL A 260 -7.14 1.54 12.35
N ASN A 261 -7.20 1.95 11.08
CA ASN A 261 -7.42 3.36 10.72
C ASN A 261 -8.85 3.84 11.05
N SER A 262 -9.84 2.94 11.01
CA SER A 262 -11.20 3.25 11.46
C SER A 262 -11.26 3.40 12.98
N LEU A 263 -10.47 2.61 13.70
CA LEU A 263 -10.32 2.74 15.15
C LEU A 263 -9.62 4.06 15.52
N ILE A 264 -8.50 4.40 14.86
CA ILE A 264 -7.81 5.70 15.04
C ILE A 264 -8.77 6.87 14.81
N TYR A 265 -9.55 6.82 13.72
CA TYR A 265 -10.53 7.86 13.41
C TYR A 265 -11.61 7.98 14.49
N ARG A 266 -12.14 6.86 14.95
CA ARG A 266 -13.16 6.81 16.00
C ARG A 266 -12.64 7.43 17.31
N ASP A 267 -11.46 7.01 17.74
CA ASP A 267 -10.89 7.46 19.02
C ASP A 267 -10.49 8.94 18.95
N ALA A 268 -9.88 9.38 17.82
CA ALA A 268 -9.52 10.79 17.64
C ALA A 268 -10.72 11.72 17.50
N PHE A 269 -11.67 11.40 16.60
CA PHE A 269 -12.69 12.37 16.16
C PHE A 269 -14.09 12.12 16.74
N GLN A 270 -14.42 10.90 17.17
CA GLN A 270 -15.69 10.62 17.81
C GLN A 270 -15.56 10.68 19.35
N TYR A 271 -14.49 10.12 19.89
CA TYR A 271 -14.23 10.14 21.35
C TYR A 271 -13.36 11.33 21.78
N ASN A 272 -12.76 12.06 20.83
CA ASN A 272 -11.90 13.22 21.08
C ASN A 272 -10.62 12.90 21.90
N GLU A 273 -10.15 11.66 21.87
CA GLU A 273 -8.97 11.17 22.57
C GLU A 273 -7.73 11.23 21.65
N PHE A 274 -7.24 12.45 21.31
CA PHE A 274 -6.15 12.61 20.35
C PHE A 274 -4.83 12.00 20.82
N GLY A 275 -4.52 12.06 22.13
CA GLY A 275 -3.32 11.44 22.69
C GLY A 275 -3.33 9.93 22.50
N TYR A 276 -4.45 9.28 22.84
CA TYR A 276 -4.65 7.85 22.70
C TYR A 276 -4.62 7.39 21.23
N ALA A 277 -5.36 8.09 20.36
CA ALA A 277 -5.37 7.81 18.92
C ALA A 277 -3.98 7.99 18.27
N SER A 278 -3.19 8.97 18.75
CA SER A 278 -1.81 9.15 18.30
C SER A 278 -0.90 8.01 18.74
N ALA A 279 -1.05 7.50 19.97
CA ALA A 279 -0.31 6.32 20.43
C ALA A 279 -0.65 5.09 19.58
N LEU A 280 -1.94 4.87 19.26
CA LEU A 280 -2.38 3.83 18.36
C LEU A 280 -1.75 3.98 16.96
N ALA A 281 -1.76 5.18 16.39
CA ALA A 281 -1.14 5.45 15.08
C ALA A 281 0.36 5.16 15.07
N TRP A 282 1.07 5.47 16.16
CA TRP A 282 2.50 5.16 16.29
C TRP A 282 2.78 3.66 16.39
N ILE A 283 1.95 2.89 17.10
CA ILE A 283 2.06 1.42 17.10
C ILE A 283 1.90 0.87 15.69
N VAL A 284 0.89 1.35 14.95
CA VAL A 284 0.66 0.92 13.55
C VAL A 284 1.83 1.29 12.65
N PHE A 285 2.38 2.49 12.82
CA PHE A 285 3.58 2.93 12.09
C PHE A 285 4.78 1.99 12.35
N ILE A 286 5.03 1.63 13.61
CA ILE A 286 6.10 0.70 13.98
C ILE A 286 5.85 -0.69 13.36
N VAL A 287 4.63 -1.20 13.44
CA VAL A 287 4.26 -2.49 12.82
C VAL A 287 4.50 -2.45 11.32
N LEU A 288 4.06 -1.40 10.62
CA LEU A 288 4.30 -1.22 9.19
C LEU A 288 5.79 -1.12 8.86
N ALA A 289 6.57 -0.39 9.65
CA ALA A 289 8.00 -0.27 9.47
C ALA A 289 8.68 -1.65 9.61
N ILE A 290 8.32 -2.43 10.62
CA ILE A 290 8.82 -3.79 10.81
C ILE A 290 8.42 -4.69 9.63
N CYS A 291 7.15 -4.69 9.22
CA CYS A 291 6.69 -5.45 8.06
C CYS A 291 7.47 -5.09 6.80
N THR A 292 7.67 -3.80 6.56
CA THR A 292 8.45 -3.29 5.43
C THR A 292 9.90 -3.79 5.47
N LEU A 293 10.58 -3.67 6.62
CA LEU A 293 11.96 -4.16 6.80
C LEU A 293 12.05 -5.67 6.60
N VAL A 294 11.08 -6.43 7.09
CA VAL A 294 11.00 -7.89 6.90
C VAL A 294 10.89 -8.22 5.41
N ILE A 295 10.00 -7.53 4.69
CA ILE A 295 9.82 -7.72 3.25
C ILE A 295 11.12 -7.40 2.50
N PHE A 296 11.78 -6.28 2.79
CA PHE A 296 13.08 -5.93 2.21
C PHE A 296 14.15 -6.99 2.48
N LYS A 297 14.22 -7.50 3.69
CA LYS A 297 15.22 -8.51 4.07
C LYS A 297 15.03 -9.85 3.35
N PHE A 298 13.76 -10.31 3.21
CA PHE A 298 13.46 -11.62 2.63
C PHE A 298 13.35 -11.59 1.11
N PHE A 299 12.75 -10.55 0.54
CA PHE A 299 12.54 -10.44 -0.91
C PHE A 299 13.64 -9.64 -1.60
N GLY A 300 14.21 -8.61 -0.97
CA GLY A 300 15.20 -7.74 -1.60
C GLY A 300 16.43 -8.48 -2.12
N LYS A 301 16.86 -9.55 -1.41
CA LYS A 301 17.98 -10.41 -1.84
C LYS A 301 17.64 -11.33 -3.04
N LYS A 302 16.37 -11.55 -3.33
CA LYS A 302 15.90 -12.43 -4.41
C LYS A 302 15.47 -11.66 -5.65
N VAL A 303 15.52 -10.33 -5.60
CA VAL A 303 15.15 -9.46 -6.71
C VAL A 303 16.29 -9.42 -7.73
N TYR A 304 15.98 -9.76 -8.97
CA TYR A 304 16.94 -9.74 -10.07
C TYR A 304 17.05 -8.35 -10.68
N TYR A 305 18.15 -7.66 -10.46
CA TYR A 305 18.43 -6.31 -11.00
C TYR A 305 19.25 -6.33 -12.30
N GLY A 306 19.14 -7.38 -13.12
CA GLY A 306 19.72 -7.37 -14.47
C GLY A 306 21.25 -7.31 -14.52
N GLY A 307 21.97 -8.01 -13.64
CA GLY A 307 23.44 -8.11 -13.71
C GLY A 307 24.22 -6.90 -13.17
N ALA A 308 23.60 -6.09 -12.30
CA ALA A 308 24.28 -4.97 -11.63
C ALA A 308 25.24 -5.42 -10.50
N ASP A 309 25.39 -6.72 -10.27
CA ASP A 309 26.34 -7.30 -9.31
C ASP A 309 27.52 -7.95 -10.08
N GLN A 310 28.34 -7.12 -10.75
CA GLN A 310 29.72 -7.46 -11.14
C GLN A 310 30.67 -6.37 -10.69
#